data_952ef5f08ffb9314f269a9e6389195f0
#
_entry.id   952ef5f08ffb9314f269a9e6389195f0
#
_cell.length_a   1.000
_cell.length_b   1.000
_cell.length_c   1.000
_cell.angle_alpha   90.00
_cell.angle_beta   90.00
_cell.angle_gamma   90.00
#
_symmetry.space_group_name_H-M   'P 1'
#
loop_
_entity.id
_entity.type
_entity.pdbx_description
1 polymer ?
#
loop_
_entity_poly.entity_id
_entity_poly.type
_entity_poly.pdbx_seq_one_letter_code
_entity_poly.pdbx_strand_id
1 'polypeptide(L)'
;MIVKKVLLALIVATTAIFSIAYGVWSEYILATISIVCGIAWLLLEFYDRRFLNSIFFIIFTALAILGCFRSLSALILLVGFTTGLAAWDLSGFLLRSSNLATVENKAAFEKKHLYKLSITIGAGFLLALLPVLITFQLSFVVVFVIALLAMVVMGRFFLYVYRQNEKNA
;
A
#
# COMPACT_ATOMS: atom_id res chain seq x y z
N MET A 1 4.46 -21.21 5.56
CA MET A 1 4.55 -19.97 4.77
C MET A 1 3.86 -18.84 5.54
N ILE A 2 4.63 -18.08 6.29
CA ILE A 2 4.13 -17.00 7.16
C ILE A 2 3.65 -15.82 6.32
N VAL A 3 4.41 -15.44 5.29
CA VAL A 3 4.09 -14.30 4.42
C VAL A 3 2.72 -14.41 3.74
N LYS A 4 2.33 -15.61 3.26
CA LYS A 4 1.01 -15.79 2.64
C LYS A 4 -0.14 -15.60 3.64
N LYS A 5 0.04 -16.03 4.90
CA LYS A 5 -0.97 -15.80 5.95
C LYS A 5 -1.10 -14.32 6.30
N VAL A 6 0.03 -13.62 6.42
CA VAL A 6 0.06 -12.17 6.70
C VAL A 6 -0.58 -11.40 5.54
N LEU A 7 -0.28 -11.76 4.30
CA LEU A 7 -0.90 -11.15 3.11
C LEU A 7 -2.42 -11.29 3.12
N LEU A 8 -2.94 -12.50 3.34
CA LEU A 8 -4.39 -12.72 3.40
C LEU A 8 -5.03 -11.91 4.53
N ALA A 9 -4.40 -11.87 5.70
CA ALA A 9 -4.88 -11.06 6.82
C ALA A 9 -4.92 -9.57 6.49
N LEU A 10 -3.91 -9.04 5.78
CA LEU A 10 -3.86 -7.64 5.36
C LEU A 10 -4.94 -7.31 4.32
N ILE A 11 -5.21 -8.19 3.36
CA ILE A 11 -6.30 -8.00 2.39
C ILE A 11 -7.65 -7.94 3.12
N VAL A 12 -7.89 -8.87 4.05
CA VAL A 12 -9.12 -8.86 4.88
C VAL A 12 -9.22 -7.59 5.70
N ALA A 13 -8.13 -7.17 6.34
CA ALA A 13 -8.10 -5.94 7.14
C ALA A 13 -8.38 -4.71 6.28
N THR A 14 -7.74 -4.57 5.10
CA THR A 14 -8.00 -3.47 4.16
C THR A 14 -9.47 -3.42 3.76
N THR A 15 -10.02 -4.57 3.36
CA THR A 15 -11.44 -4.69 2.97
C THR A 15 -12.37 -4.30 4.11
N ALA A 16 -12.13 -4.81 5.31
CA ALA A 16 -12.93 -4.52 6.49
C ALA A 16 -12.89 -3.02 6.85
N ILE A 17 -11.70 -2.41 6.85
CA ILE A 17 -11.54 -0.98 7.18
C ILE A 17 -12.35 -0.11 6.22
N PHE A 18 -12.21 -0.30 4.90
CA PHE A 18 -12.95 0.49 3.93
C PHE A 18 -14.46 0.22 3.98
N SER A 19 -14.87 -1.06 4.12
CA SER A 19 -16.29 -1.41 4.19
C SER A 19 -16.97 -0.83 5.43
N ILE A 20 -16.31 -0.87 6.59
CA ILE A 20 -16.83 -0.28 7.83
C ILE A 20 -16.83 1.25 7.71
N ALA A 21 -15.75 1.85 7.21
CA ALA A 21 -15.66 3.30 7.03
C ALA A 21 -16.82 3.82 6.18
N TYR A 22 -17.03 3.25 5.02
CA TYR A 22 -18.13 3.67 4.13
C TYR A 22 -19.52 3.30 4.67
N GLY A 23 -19.66 2.15 5.33
CA GLY A 23 -20.90 1.73 5.95
C GLY A 23 -21.37 2.68 7.06
N VAL A 24 -20.46 3.12 7.92
CA VAL A 24 -20.77 4.09 8.99
C VAL A 24 -21.21 5.45 8.43
N TRP A 25 -20.65 5.87 7.30
CA TRP A 25 -21.00 7.13 6.61
C TRP A 25 -22.19 6.99 5.66
N SER A 26 -22.93 5.85 5.71
CA SER A 26 -24.10 5.58 4.86
C SER A 26 -23.81 5.55 3.35
N GLU A 27 -22.56 5.41 2.96
CA GLU A 27 -22.12 5.26 1.56
C GLU A 27 -22.11 3.78 1.15
N TYR A 28 -23.31 3.15 1.18
CA TYR A 28 -23.46 1.70 1.00
C TYR A 28 -22.94 1.18 -0.34
N ILE A 29 -23.00 1.98 -1.40
CA ILE A 29 -22.48 1.60 -2.73
C ILE A 29 -20.95 1.40 -2.64
N LEU A 30 -20.21 2.34 -2.04
CA LEU A 30 -18.76 2.26 -1.90
C LEU A 30 -18.36 1.15 -0.91
N ALA A 31 -19.15 0.93 0.15
CA ALA A 31 -18.96 -0.20 1.04
C ALA A 31 -19.11 -1.54 0.30
N THR A 32 -20.14 -1.68 -0.53
CA THR A 32 -20.36 -2.90 -1.34
C THR A 32 -19.23 -3.10 -2.35
N ILE A 33 -18.77 -2.05 -3.04
CA ILE A 33 -17.62 -2.11 -3.96
C ILE A 33 -16.38 -2.58 -3.21
N SER A 34 -16.11 -2.06 -1.99
CA SER A 34 -14.99 -2.47 -1.17
C SER A 34 -15.03 -3.96 -0.85
N ILE A 35 -16.20 -4.49 -0.47
CA ILE A 35 -16.39 -5.92 -0.17
C ILE A 35 -16.16 -6.77 -1.41
N VAL A 36 -16.79 -6.44 -2.53
CA VAL A 36 -16.68 -7.19 -3.79
C VAL A 36 -15.23 -7.21 -4.27
N CYS A 37 -14.56 -6.05 -4.28
CA CYS A 37 -13.14 -5.97 -4.67
C CYS A 37 -12.23 -6.74 -3.71
N GLY A 38 -12.49 -6.69 -2.40
CA GLY A 38 -11.73 -7.44 -1.41
C GLY A 38 -11.88 -8.95 -1.57
N ILE A 39 -13.10 -9.45 -1.79
CA ILE A 39 -13.36 -10.87 -2.08
C ILE A 39 -12.66 -11.28 -3.38
N ALA A 40 -12.79 -10.48 -4.44
CA ALA A 40 -12.12 -10.75 -5.71
C ALA A 40 -10.59 -10.80 -5.55
N TRP A 41 -9.99 -9.88 -4.76
CA TRP A 41 -8.57 -9.88 -4.47
C TRP A 41 -8.14 -11.15 -3.74
N LEU A 42 -8.90 -11.57 -2.70
CA LEU A 42 -8.66 -12.82 -1.98
C LEU A 42 -8.71 -14.03 -2.90
N LEU A 43 -9.75 -14.14 -3.75
CA LEU A 43 -9.89 -15.25 -4.68
C LEU A 43 -8.71 -15.33 -5.65
N LEU A 44 -8.27 -14.21 -6.22
CA LEU A 44 -7.13 -14.19 -7.14
C LEU A 44 -5.82 -14.59 -6.43
N GLU A 45 -5.65 -14.23 -5.15
CA GLU A 45 -4.49 -14.67 -4.37
C GLU A 45 -4.54 -16.18 -4.07
N PHE A 46 -5.73 -16.76 -3.87
CA PHE A 46 -5.91 -18.21 -3.75
C PHE A 46 -5.55 -18.94 -5.05
N TYR A 47 -5.93 -18.39 -6.22
CA TYR A 47 -5.62 -18.95 -7.54
C TYR A 47 -4.23 -18.58 -8.08
N ASP A 48 -3.37 -17.96 -7.25
CA ASP A 48 -2.01 -17.51 -7.61
C ASP A 48 -1.95 -16.58 -8.86
N ARG A 49 -3.05 -15.91 -9.20
CA ARG A 49 -3.16 -14.93 -10.30
C ARG A 49 -2.69 -13.52 -9.88
N ARG A 50 -1.47 -13.46 -9.35
CA ARG A 50 -0.92 -12.26 -8.65
C ARG A 50 -0.65 -11.06 -9.55
N PHE A 51 -0.62 -11.23 -10.87
CA PHE A 51 -0.35 -10.12 -11.77
C PHE A 51 -1.44 -9.01 -11.71
N LEU A 52 -2.68 -9.37 -11.31
CA LEU A 52 -3.80 -8.45 -11.18
C LEU A 52 -3.81 -7.67 -9.84
N ASN A 53 -2.92 -7.98 -8.90
CA ASN A 53 -2.93 -7.37 -7.58
C ASN A 53 -2.72 -5.85 -7.58
N SER A 54 -1.99 -5.33 -8.57
CA SER A 54 -1.83 -3.90 -8.77
C SER A 54 -3.14 -3.19 -9.09
N ILE A 55 -4.08 -3.85 -9.77
CA ILE A 55 -5.40 -3.30 -10.09
C ILE A 55 -6.20 -3.09 -8.81
N PHE A 56 -6.22 -4.09 -7.91
CA PHE A 56 -6.94 -3.95 -6.63
C PHE A 56 -6.32 -2.87 -5.75
N PHE A 57 -5.00 -2.77 -5.71
CA PHE A 57 -4.34 -1.68 -4.99
C PHE A 57 -4.75 -0.30 -5.54
N ILE A 58 -4.83 -0.15 -6.87
CA ILE A 58 -5.30 1.10 -7.50
C ILE A 58 -6.77 1.37 -7.14
N ILE A 59 -7.63 0.36 -7.14
CA ILE A 59 -9.03 0.51 -6.75
C ILE A 59 -9.15 0.97 -5.28
N PHE A 60 -8.43 0.33 -4.36
CA PHE A 60 -8.45 0.75 -2.95
C PHE A 60 -7.82 2.13 -2.74
N THR A 61 -6.82 2.51 -3.54
CA THR A 61 -6.27 3.87 -3.57
C THR A 61 -7.32 4.88 -4.03
N ALA A 62 -8.06 4.57 -5.10
CA ALA A 62 -9.16 5.41 -5.58
C ALA A 62 -10.27 5.53 -4.52
N LEU A 63 -10.62 4.43 -3.84
CA LEU A 63 -11.55 4.47 -2.70
C LEU A 63 -11.02 5.39 -1.59
N ALA A 64 -9.74 5.31 -1.22
CA ALA A 64 -9.17 6.21 -0.22
C ALA A 64 -9.31 7.69 -0.62
N ILE A 65 -9.02 8.02 -1.88
CA ILE A 65 -9.17 9.38 -2.42
C ILE A 65 -10.64 9.82 -2.38
N LEU A 66 -11.57 8.98 -2.84
CA LEU A 66 -13.01 9.26 -2.77
C LEU A 66 -13.48 9.49 -1.33
N GLY A 67 -12.93 8.73 -0.37
CA GLY A 67 -13.22 8.92 1.05
C GLY A 67 -12.82 10.30 1.56
N CYS A 68 -11.70 10.86 1.09
CA CYS A 68 -11.31 12.23 1.41
C CYS A 68 -12.35 13.26 0.94
N PHE A 69 -12.92 13.08 -0.27
CA PHE A 69 -13.98 13.95 -0.78
C PHE A 69 -15.31 13.80 -0.05
N ARG A 70 -15.54 12.66 0.60
CA ARG A 70 -16.73 12.38 1.41
C ARG A 70 -16.55 12.71 2.88
N SER A 71 -15.48 13.44 3.23
CA SER A 71 -15.16 13.86 4.61
C SER A 71 -15.04 12.70 5.59
N LEU A 72 -14.65 11.50 5.11
CA LEU A 72 -14.31 10.40 6.00
C LEU A 72 -13.08 10.75 6.84
N SER A 73 -12.96 10.12 8.01
CA SER A 73 -11.79 10.31 8.87
C SER A 73 -10.48 9.98 8.13
N ALA A 74 -9.61 10.99 7.99
CA ALA A 74 -8.31 10.84 7.35
C ALA A 74 -7.46 9.73 8.00
N LEU A 75 -7.59 9.53 9.31
CA LEU A 75 -6.93 8.44 10.04
C LEU A 75 -7.38 7.06 9.55
N ILE A 76 -8.68 6.85 9.40
CA ILE A 76 -9.23 5.56 8.95
C ILE A 76 -8.77 5.28 7.52
N LEU A 77 -8.83 6.29 6.64
CA LEU A 77 -8.37 6.18 5.26
C LEU A 77 -6.88 5.89 5.18
N LEU A 78 -6.07 6.54 6.02
CA LEU A 78 -4.62 6.31 6.10
C LEU A 78 -4.31 4.88 6.55
N VAL A 79 -4.99 4.37 7.59
CA VAL A 79 -4.82 2.98 8.04
C VAL A 79 -5.23 2.00 6.95
N GLY A 80 -6.37 2.21 6.29
CA GLY A 80 -6.84 1.38 5.19
C GLY A 80 -5.87 1.38 4.00
N PHE A 81 -5.37 2.55 3.63
CA PHE A 81 -4.39 2.69 2.55
C PHE A 81 -3.06 1.99 2.88
N THR A 82 -2.53 2.19 4.09
CA THR A 82 -1.26 1.57 4.50
C THR A 82 -1.35 0.05 4.60
N THR A 83 -2.48 -0.51 5.06
CA THR A 83 -2.70 -1.96 5.05
C THR A 83 -2.81 -2.51 3.63
N GLY A 84 -3.46 -1.78 2.72
CA GLY A 84 -3.52 -2.12 1.29
C GLY A 84 -2.15 -2.07 0.60
N LEU A 85 -1.35 -1.06 0.90
CA LEU A 85 0.03 -0.93 0.41
C LEU A 85 0.90 -2.10 0.88
N ALA A 86 0.78 -2.49 2.16
CA ALA A 86 1.48 -3.65 2.71
C ALA A 86 1.08 -4.95 2.01
N ALA A 87 -0.21 -5.14 1.76
CA ALA A 87 -0.72 -6.31 1.05
C ALA A 87 -0.18 -6.37 -0.39
N TRP A 88 -0.18 -5.24 -1.08
CA TRP A 88 0.34 -5.15 -2.45
C TRP A 88 1.85 -5.46 -2.52
N ASP A 89 2.68 -4.91 -1.62
CA ASP A 89 4.11 -5.18 -1.58
C ASP A 89 4.41 -6.65 -1.28
N LEU A 90 3.71 -7.25 -0.30
CA LEU A 90 3.88 -8.67 0.03
C LEU A 90 3.47 -9.59 -1.13
N SER A 91 2.44 -9.24 -1.88
CA SER A 91 2.05 -9.98 -3.08
C SER A 91 3.13 -9.91 -4.16
N GLY A 92 3.68 -8.71 -4.41
CA GLY A 92 4.80 -8.51 -5.32
C GLY A 92 6.06 -9.26 -4.88
N PHE A 93 6.33 -9.32 -3.58
CA PHE A 93 7.41 -10.11 -3.02
C PHE A 93 7.22 -11.61 -3.28
N LEU A 94 6.02 -12.15 -3.02
CA LEU A 94 5.72 -13.56 -3.26
C LEU A 94 5.83 -13.93 -4.75
N LEU A 95 5.43 -13.04 -5.66
CA LEU A 95 5.58 -13.25 -7.10
C LEU A 95 7.05 -13.35 -7.48
N ARG A 96 7.90 -12.47 -6.98
CA ARG A 96 9.36 -12.48 -7.24
C ARG A 96 10.05 -13.66 -6.56
N SER A 97 9.68 -14.02 -5.35
CA SER A 97 10.30 -15.11 -4.58
C SER A 97 9.91 -16.49 -5.07
N SER A 98 8.80 -16.65 -5.82
CA SER A 98 8.42 -17.93 -6.43
C SER A 98 9.41 -18.36 -7.53
N ASN A 99 10.05 -17.40 -8.21
CA ASN A 99 11.04 -17.65 -9.24
C ASN A 99 12.45 -17.95 -8.68
N LEU A 100 12.67 -17.72 -7.37
CA LEU A 100 13.95 -17.98 -6.70
C LEU A 100 13.91 -19.34 -5.98
N ALA A 101 13.69 -20.41 -6.74
CA ALA A 101 13.54 -21.79 -6.22
C ALA A 101 14.78 -22.37 -5.52
N THR A 102 15.93 -21.68 -5.52
CA THR A 102 17.23 -22.18 -5.06
C THR A 102 17.75 -21.55 -3.75
N VAL A 103 16.91 -20.75 -3.04
CA VAL A 103 17.39 -20.13 -1.80
C VAL A 103 17.28 -21.10 -0.63
N GLU A 104 18.41 -21.66 -0.20
CA GLU A 104 18.56 -22.60 0.92
C GLU A 104 17.96 -22.10 2.25
N ASN A 105 17.59 -20.81 2.36
CA ASN A 105 17.08 -20.19 3.59
C ASN A 105 15.87 -19.29 3.34
N LYS A 106 14.85 -19.82 2.62
CA LYS A 106 13.63 -19.09 2.25
C LYS A 106 12.94 -18.43 3.46
N ALA A 107 12.89 -19.13 4.61
CA ALA A 107 12.25 -18.62 5.82
C ALA A 107 12.98 -17.39 6.40
N ALA A 108 14.30 -17.37 6.38
CA ALA A 108 15.08 -16.21 6.85
C ALA A 108 14.91 -15.02 5.90
N PHE A 109 14.84 -15.26 4.59
CA PHE A 109 14.60 -14.23 3.59
C PHE A 109 13.21 -13.61 3.74
N GLU A 110 12.15 -14.45 3.91
CA GLU A 110 10.79 -14.00 4.19
C GLU A 110 10.73 -13.12 5.47
N LYS A 111 11.37 -13.56 6.57
CA LYS A 111 11.41 -12.82 7.83
C LYS A 111 12.13 -11.47 7.69
N LYS A 112 13.25 -11.44 6.96
CA LYS A 112 14.02 -10.21 6.71
C LYS A 112 13.20 -9.20 5.88
N HIS A 113 12.45 -9.68 4.89
CA HIS A 113 11.57 -8.81 4.09
C HIS A 113 10.43 -8.23 4.94
N LEU A 114 9.73 -9.07 5.72
CA LEU A 114 8.67 -8.62 6.64
C LEU A 114 9.19 -7.56 7.63
N TYR A 115 10.37 -7.75 8.18
CA TYR A 115 10.98 -6.78 9.10
C TYR A 115 11.24 -5.43 8.41
N LYS A 116 11.86 -5.45 7.22
CA LYS A 116 12.09 -4.22 6.43
C LYS A 116 10.78 -3.54 6.07
N LEU A 117 9.79 -4.29 5.60
CA LEU A 117 8.48 -3.78 5.24
C LEU A 117 7.79 -3.11 6.43
N SER A 118 7.81 -3.75 7.61
CA SER A 118 7.22 -3.19 8.83
C SER A 118 7.86 -1.85 9.22
N ILE A 119 9.18 -1.73 9.11
CA ILE A 119 9.89 -0.47 9.39
C ILE A 119 9.49 0.61 8.37
N THR A 120 9.50 0.26 7.07
CA THR A 120 9.18 1.21 6.01
C THR A 120 7.75 1.71 6.10
N ILE A 121 6.79 0.80 6.30
CA ILE A 121 5.38 1.15 6.47
C ILE A 121 5.16 1.93 7.75
N GLY A 122 5.78 1.52 8.86
CA GLY A 122 5.70 2.24 10.14
C GLY A 122 6.24 3.66 10.03
N ALA A 123 7.41 3.85 9.42
CA ALA A 123 7.98 5.17 9.19
C ALA A 123 7.10 6.02 8.26
N GLY A 124 6.63 5.44 7.15
CA GLY A 124 5.72 6.12 6.22
C GLY A 124 4.39 6.51 6.86
N PHE A 125 3.83 5.63 7.70
CA PHE A 125 2.62 5.91 8.46
C PHE A 125 2.81 7.06 9.45
N LEU A 126 3.91 7.06 10.22
CA LEU A 126 4.23 8.15 11.16
C LEU A 126 4.40 9.49 10.43
N LEU A 127 5.10 9.49 9.29
CA LEU A 127 5.24 10.69 8.47
C LEU A 127 3.90 11.19 7.92
N ALA A 128 3.03 10.27 7.50
CA ALA A 128 1.70 10.61 6.98
C ALA A 128 0.72 11.06 8.09
N LEU A 129 0.96 10.68 9.35
CA LEU A 129 0.20 11.18 10.49
C LEU A 129 0.50 12.65 10.81
N LEU A 130 1.71 13.13 10.54
CA LEU A 130 2.09 14.51 10.87
C LEU A 130 1.12 15.56 10.30
N PRO A 131 0.78 15.56 8.99
CA PRO A 131 -0.18 16.52 8.44
C PRO A 131 -1.63 16.30 8.94
N VAL A 132 -1.98 15.10 9.41
CA VAL A 132 -3.30 14.81 9.97
C VAL A 132 -3.44 15.36 11.39
N LEU A 133 -2.36 15.32 12.19
CA LEU A 133 -2.34 15.80 13.56
C LEU A 133 -2.11 17.32 13.66
N ILE A 134 -1.36 17.86 12.71
CA ILE A 134 -1.07 19.28 12.67
C ILE A 134 -2.02 19.89 11.65
N THR A 135 -3.03 20.61 12.11
CA THR A 135 -3.96 21.40 11.27
C THR A 135 -3.18 22.56 10.61
N PHE A 136 -2.30 22.24 9.68
CA PHE A 136 -1.70 23.25 8.83
C PHE A 136 -2.73 23.66 7.77
N GLN A 137 -3.16 24.92 7.79
CA GLN A 137 -3.73 25.56 6.62
C GLN A 137 -2.60 25.77 5.60
N LEU A 138 -2.15 24.67 5.00
CA LEU A 138 -1.16 24.75 3.93
C LEU A 138 -1.85 25.39 2.72
N SER A 139 -1.39 26.59 2.34
CA SER A 139 -1.77 27.19 1.07
C SER A 139 -1.46 26.18 -0.07
N PHE A 140 -2.37 26.09 -1.05
CA PHE A 140 -2.20 25.24 -2.24
C PHE A 140 -0.80 25.40 -2.88
N VAL A 141 -0.25 26.62 -2.88
CA VAL A 141 1.09 26.91 -3.39
C VAL A 141 2.18 26.14 -2.64
N VAL A 142 2.08 26.04 -1.31
CA VAL A 142 3.08 25.31 -0.49
C VAL A 142 3.03 23.82 -0.76
N VAL A 143 1.83 23.23 -0.87
CA VAL A 143 1.65 21.80 -1.22
C VAL A 143 2.20 21.52 -2.62
N PHE A 144 1.93 22.42 -3.58
CA PHE A 144 2.42 22.28 -4.95
C PHE A 144 3.96 22.34 -5.00
N VAL A 145 4.58 23.30 -4.29
CA VAL A 145 6.05 23.42 -4.23
C VAL A 145 6.68 22.17 -3.58
N ILE A 146 6.11 21.66 -2.49
CA ILE A 146 6.60 20.44 -1.83
C ILE A 146 6.51 19.23 -2.78
N ALA A 147 5.38 19.08 -3.49
CA ALA A 147 5.20 17.99 -4.46
C ALA A 147 6.21 18.08 -5.61
N LEU A 148 6.48 19.30 -6.11
CA LEU A 148 7.45 19.54 -7.16
C LEU A 148 8.89 19.23 -6.70
N LEU A 149 9.25 19.65 -5.49
CA LEU A 149 10.55 19.30 -4.86
C LEU A 149 10.69 17.79 -4.69
N ALA A 150 9.66 17.11 -4.19
CA ALA A 150 9.66 15.66 -4.04
C ALA A 150 9.87 14.94 -5.38
N MET A 151 9.21 15.42 -6.46
CA MET A 151 9.39 14.88 -7.80
C MET A 151 10.82 15.06 -8.32
N VAL A 152 11.44 16.24 -8.10
CA VAL A 152 12.83 16.50 -8.48
C VAL A 152 13.81 15.61 -7.71
N VAL A 153 13.61 15.46 -6.40
CA VAL A 153 14.46 14.60 -5.55
C VAL A 153 14.35 13.14 -5.98
N MET A 154 13.12 12.64 -6.22
CA MET A 154 12.89 11.29 -6.73
C MET A 154 13.56 11.08 -8.10
N GLY A 155 13.39 12.01 -9.02
CA GLY A 155 14.04 11.96 -10.33
C GLY A 155 15.58 11.89 -10.22
N ARG A 156 16.18 12.69 -9.34
CA ARG A 156 17.63 12.65 -9.06
C ARG A 156 18.06 11.32 -8.44
N PHE A 157 17.26 10.77 -7.53
CA PHE A 157 17.55 9.48 -6.90
C PHE A 157 17.52 8.33 -7.91
N PHE A 158 16.51 8.30 -8.80
CA PHE A 158 16.45 7.29 -9.86
C PHE A 158 17.62 7.38 -10.83
N LEU A 159 18.01 8.60 -11.24
CA LEU A 159 19.18 8.81 -12.10
C LEU A 159 20.48 8.38 -11.42
N TYR A 160 20.60 8.61 -10.12
CA TYR A 160 21.77 8.16 -9.35
C TYR A 160 21.85 6.63 -9.29
N VAL A 161 20.75 5.96 -8.98
CA VAL A 161 20.69 4.49 -8.92
C VAL A 161 20.95 3.87 -10.29
N TYR A 162 20.41 4.47 -11.35
CA TYR A 162 20.65 3.99 -12.72
C TYR A 162 22.13 4.08 -13.10
N ARG A 163 22.80 5.20 -12.82
CA ARG A 163 24.24 5.38 -13.08
C ARG A 163 25.13 4.45 -12.26
N GLN A 164 24.72 4.07 -11.05
CA GLN A 164 25.47 3.08 -10.26
C GLN A 164 25.39 1.67 -10.86
N ASN A 165 24.25 1.29 -11.39
CA ASN A 165 24.09 0.00 -12.05
C ASN A 165 24.94 -0.12 -13.34
N GLU A 166 25.05 0.95 -14.13
CA GLU A 166 25.92 0.95 -15.32
C GLU A 166 27.42 0.83 -15.01
N LYS A 167 27.86 1.30 -13.84
CA LYS A 167 29.28 1.19 -13.44
C LYS A 167 29.66 -0.18 -12.88
N ASN A 168 28.65 -0.99 -12.52
CA ASN A 168 28.85 -2.33 -11.93
C ASN A 168 28.53 -3.47 -12.92
N ALA A 169 28.13 -3.15 -14.16
CA ALA A 169 27.92 -4.06 -15.28
C ALA A 169 29.11 -4.03 -16.24
#